data_a51a6f208898c560ea4681f7074c21c9
#
_entry.id   a51a6f208898c560ea4681f7074c21c9
#
_cell.length_a   1.000
_cell.length_b   1.000
_cell.length_c   1.000
_cell.angle_alpha   90.00
_cell.angle_beta   90.00
_cell.angle_gamma   90.00
#
_symmetry.space_group_name_H-M   'P 1'
#
loop_
_entity.id
_entity.type
_entity.pdbx_description
1 polymer ?
#
loop_
_entity_poly.entity_id
_entity_poly.type
_entity_poly.pdbx_seq_one_letter_code
_entity_poly.pdbx_strand_id
1 'polypeptide(L)'
;MPKNDPRIEAYGTIDELNSFIGVARASWPDSPIDDELARVQSDLFDAGAHLASPGTSRFTGIDASRIESLERGIDAMESELEPLKNFILPGGSLAAAQLHVARAVCRRAERLVVALQDDSNIVTYLNRLSDYLFVAARFANRKHGVPDVPWSSR
;
A
#
# COMPACT_ATOMS: atom_id res chain seq x y z
N MET A 1 -4.15 26.43 7.38
CA MET A 1 -4.75 25.17 7.83
C MET A 1 -4.10 24.75 9.13
N PRO A 2 -4.87 24.59 10.22
CA PRO A 2 -4.27 24.19 11.49
C PRO A 2 -3.70 22.78 11.45
N LYS A 3 -2.67 22.53 12.27
CA LYS A 3 -1.96 21.23 12.27
C LYS A 3 -2.85 20.04 12.67
N ASN A 4 -3.97 20.27 13.33
CA ASN A 4 -4.92 19.23 13.71
C ASN A 4 -6.07 19.07 12.72
N ASP A 5 -5.99 19.73 11.56
CA ASP A 5 -6.99 19.55 10.51
C ASP A 5 -6.96 18.10 10.01
N PRO A 6 -8.13 17.46 9.87
CA PRO A 6 -8.19 16.07 9.36
C PRO A 6 -7.51 15.88 8.01
N ARG A 7 -7.45 16.90 7.15
CA ARG A 7 -6.74 16.83 5.88
C ARG A 7 -5.24 16.69 6.08
N ILE A 8 -4.67 17.40 7.05
CA ILE A 8 -3.24 17.28 7.38
C ILE A 8 -2.92 15.88 7.86
N GLU A 9 -3.78 15.32 8.72
CA GLU A 9 -3.61 13.95 9.19
C GLU A 9 -3.67 12.94 8.04
N ALA A 10 -4.60 13.12 7.11
CA ALA A 10 -4.76 12.22 5.97
C ALA A 10 -3.54 12.27 5.04
N TYR A 11 -3.15 13.46 4.56
CA TYR A 11 -2.02 13.51 3.63
C TYR A 11 -0.69 13.21 4.33
N GLY A 12 -0.57 13.53 5.62
CA GLY A 12 0.63 13.17 6.39
C GLY A 12 0.76 11.65 6.53
N THR A 13 -0.36 10.96 6.70
CA THR A 13 -0.36 9.51 6.77
C THR A 13 -0.06 8.87 5.40
N ILE A 14 -0.52 9.50 4.31
CA ILE A 14 -0.15 9.07 2.96
C ILE A 14 1.37 9.25 2.74
N ASP A 15 1.95 10.34 3.24
CA ASP A 15 3.39 10.54 3.18
C ASP A 15 4.14 9.47 3.98
N GLU A 16 3.64 9.13 5.16
CA GLU A 16 4.20 8.06 5.98
C GLU A 16 4.16 6.72 5.24
N LEU A 17 3.00 6.39 4.64
CA LEU A 17 2.85 5.19 3.80
C LEU A 17 3.87 5.18 2.67
N ASN A 18 4.00 6.30 1.97
CA ASN A 18 4.93 6.41 0.86
C ASN A 18 6.37 6.17 1.32
N SER A 19 6.72 6.70 2.50
CA SER A 19 8.05 6.52 3.07
C SER A 19 8.31 5.05 3.44
N PHE A 20 7.33 4.35 3.98
CA PHE A 20 7.47 2.93 4.26
C PHE A 20 7.59 2.09 2.99
N ILE A 21 6.92 2.48 1.92
CA ILE A 21 7.13 1.82 0.62
C ILE A 21 8.57 2.02 0.14
N GLY A 22 9.12 3.22 0.36
CA GLY A 22 10.53 3.48 0.07
C GLY A 22 11.46 2.57 0.86
N VAL A 23 11.17 2.36 2.15
CA VAL A 23 11.94 1.43 2.99
C VAL A 23 11.83 0.00 2.44
N ALA A 24 10.64 -0.43 2.05
CA ALA A 24 10.45 -1.76 1.47
C ALA A 24 11.26 -1.95 0.18
N ARG A 25 11.26 -0.95 -0.69
CA ARG A 25 12.05 -0.98 -1.93
C ARG A 25 13.53 -1.09 -1.63
N ALA A 26 14.03 -0.30 -0.67
CA ALA A 26 15.43 -0.34 -0.27
C ALA A 26 15.81 -1.69 0.35
N SER A 27 14.87 -2.34 1.02
CA SER A 27 15.06 -3.63 1.67
C SER A 27 15.05 -4.80 0.68
N TRP A 28 14.64 -4.56 -0.55
CA TRP A 28 14.52 -5.61 -1.57
C TRP A 28 14.98 -5.06 -2.93
N PRO A 29 16.30 -4.81 -3.09
CA PRO A 29 16.83 -4.36 -4.37
C PRO A 29 16.58 -5.40 -5.47
N ASP A 30 16.31 -4.91 -6.68
CA ASP A 30 16.05 -5.73 -7.86
C ASP A 30 14.83 -6.66 -7.73
N SER A 31 13.86 -6.26 -6.90
CA SER A 31 12.64 -7.05 -6.76
C SER A 31 11.83 -7.05 -8.07
N PRO A 32 11.11 -8.15 -8.37
CA PRO A 32 10.26 -8.21 -9.57
C PRO A 32 9.13 -7.19 -9.55
N ILE A 33 8.78 -6.63 -8.38
CA ILE A 33 7.71 -5.65 -8.23
C ILE A 33 8.24 -4.23 -7.99
N ASP A 34 9.54 -3.99 -8.12
CA ASP A 34 10.11 -2.68 -7.82
C ASP A 34 9.54 -1.56 -8.69
N ASP A 35 9.38 -1.82 -10.00
CA ASP A 35 8.80 -0.83 -10.90
C ASP A 35 7.38 -0.45 -10.50
N GLU A 36 6.57 -1.42 -10.09
CA GLU A 36 5.21 -1.14 -9.62
C GLU A 36 5.22 -0.36 -8.31
N LEU A 37 6.10 -0.71 -7.38
CA LEU A 37 6.23 0.05 -6.13
C LEU A 37 6.69 1.49 -6.39
N ALA A 38 7.55 1.70 -7.37
CA ALA A 38 7.96 3.05 -7.77
C ALA A 38 6.77 3.87 -8.28
N ARG A 39 5.91 3.25 -9.10
CA ARG A 39 4.70 3.92 -9.61
C ARG A 39 3.72 4.22 -8.48
N VAL A 40 3.58 3.30 -7.52
CA VAL A 40 2.75 3.53 -6.34
C VAL A 40 3.24 4.76 -5.57
N GLN A 41 4.54 4.93 -5.41
CA GLN A 41 5.08 6.12 -4.73
C GLN A 41 4.69 7.40 -5.46
N SER A 42 4.73 7.40 -6.78
CA SER A 42 4.30 8.54 -7.58
C SER A 42 2.81 8.81 -7.43
N ASP A 43 1.99 7.76 -7.48
CA ASP A 43 0.53 7.87 -7.29
C ASP A 43 0.20 8.45 -5.90
N LEU A 44 0.89 7.98 -4.87
CA LEU A 44 0.67 8.46 -3.50
C LEU A 44 1.07 9.92 -3.32
N PHE A 45 2.12 10.34 -4.00
CA PHE A 45 2.53 11.75 -3.98
C PHE A 45 1.45 12.64 -4.59
N ASP A 46 0.89 12.22 -5.72
CA ASP A 46 -0.21 12.94 -6.37
C ASP A 46 -1.45 12.97 -5.48
N ALA A 47 -1.79 11.84 -4.87
CA ALA A 47 -2.94 11.76 -3.97
C ALA A 47 -2.77 12.69 -2.76
N GLY A 48 -1.58 12.72 -2.16
CA GLY A 48 -1.28 13.62 -1.05
C GLY A 48 -1.41 15.08 -1.43
N ALA A 49 -0.93 15.45 -2.61
CA ALA A 49 -1.05 16.82 -3.12
C ALA A 49 -2.51 17.23 -3.29
N HIS A 50 -3.35 16.34 -3.81
CA HIS A 50 -4.79 16.58 -3.94
C HIS A 50 -5.44 16.81 -2.57
N LEU A 51 -5.14 15.96 -1.60
CA LEU A 51 -5.75 16.08 -0.27
C LEU A 51 -5.29 17.33 0.46
N ALA A 52 -4.04 17.77 0.25
CA ALA A 52 -3.52 18.97 0.86
C ALA A 52 -4.15 20.23 0.28
N SER A 53 -4.45 20.24 -1.01
CA SER A 53 -4.93 21.42 -1.74
C SER A 53 -5.99 21.04 -2.77
N PRO A 54 -7.18 20.62 -2.32
CA PRO A 54 -8.23 20.21 -3.26
C PRO A 54 -8.63 21.40 -4.15
N GLY A 55 -8.78 21.15 -5.42
CA GLY A 55 -9.19 22.15 -6.40
C GLY A 55 -8.07 23.03 -6.93
N THR A 56 -6.87 22.99 -6.34
CA THR A 56 -5.71 23.75 -6.81
C THR A 56 -4.64 22.87 -7.44
N SER A 57 -4.64 21.57 -7.14
CA SER A 57 -3.70 20.64 -7.77
C SER A 57 -4.23 20.21 -9.14
N ARG A 58 -3.32 19.78 -10.02
CA ARG A 58 -3.70 19.21 -11.32
C ARG A 58 -4.24 17.79 -11.19
N PHE A 59 -4.19 17.25 -10.00
CA PHE A 59 -4.67 15.89 -9.75
C PHE A 59 -6.20 15.87 -9.79
N THR A 60 -6.76 15.05 -10.65
CA THR A 60 -8.20 14.90 -10.83
C THR A 60 -8.71 13.55 -10.36
N GLY A 61 -7.83 12.71 -9.81
CA GLY A 61 -8.11 11.38 -9.33
C GLY A 61 -7.07 10.39 -9.83
N ILE A 62 -7.02 9.22 -9.22
CA ILE A 62 -6.14 8.15 -9.66
C ILE A 62 -6.72 7.56 -10.97
N ASP A 63 -5.89 7.40 -11.98
CA ASP A 63 -6.32 6.78 -13.24
C ASP A 63 -6.79 5.35 -12.95
N ALA A 64 -7.94 4.98 -13.52
CA ALA A 64 -8.49 3.64 -13.35
C ALA A 64 -7.49 2.55 -13.76
N SER A 65 -6.64 2.82 -14.74
CA SER A 65 -5.59 1.89 -15.16
C SER A 65 -4.61 1.57 -14.03
N ARG A 66 -4.39 2.50 -13.09
CA ARG A 66 -3.52 2.28 -11.94
C ARG A 66 -4.15 1.30 -10.95
N ILE A 67 -5.46 1.41 -10.74
CA ILE A 67 -6.21 0.48 -9.89
C ILE A 67 -6.19 -0.92 -10.53
N GLU A 68 -6.45 -1.00 -11.82
CA GLU A 68 -6.40 -2.27 -12.56
C GLU A 68 -5.02 -2.89 -12.55
N SER A 69 -3.96 -2.07 -12.63
CA SER A 69 -2.59 -2.55 -12.56
C SER A 69 -2.30 -3.22 -11.21
N LEU A 70 -2.78 -2.65 -10.11
CA LEU A 70 -2.65 -3.28 -8.79
C LEU A 70 -3.39 -4.62 -8.74
N GLU A 71 -4.59 -4.69 -9.29
CA GLU A 71 -5.38 -5.92 -9.32
C GLU A 71 -4.68 -7.01 -10.14
N ARG A 72 -4.14 -6.66 -11.31
CA ARG A 72 -3.35 -7.60 -12.11
C ARG A 72 -2.08 -8.06 -11.38
N GLY A 73 -1.44 -7.16 -10.65
CA GLY A 73 -0.26 -7.50 -9.86
C GLY A 73 -0.59 -8.48 -8.74
N ILE A 74 -1.73 -8.29 -8.08
CA ILE A 74 -2.22 -9.22 -7.06
C ILE A 74 -2.39 -10.61 -7.68
N ASP A 75 -3.10 -10.71 -8.81
CA ASP A 75 -3.37 -11.98 -9.46
C ASP A 75 -2.07 -12.67 -9.89
N ALA A 76 -1.13 -11.90 -10.45
CA ALA A 76 0.15 -12.45 -10.89
C ALA A 76 0.96 -13.02 -9.71
N MET A 77 1.03 -12.29 -8.60
CA MET A 77 1.75 -12.78 -7.43
C MET A 77 1.06 -13.98 -6.79
N GLU A 78 -0.28 -13.94 -6.71
CA GLU A 78 -1.05 -15.04 -6.11
C GLU A 78 -0.90 -16.35 -6.89
N SER A 79 -0.64 -16.28 -8.21
CA SER A 79 -0.43 -17.47 -9.02
C SER A 79 0.80 -18.26 -8.58
N GLU A 80 1.72 -17.64 -7.84
CA GLU A 80 2.92 -18.29 -7.31
C GLU A 80 2.80 -18.66 -5.84
N LEU A 81 1.65 -18.40 -5.21
CA LEU A 81 1.46 -18.60 -3.77
C LEU A 81 0.47 -19.72 -3.49
N GLU A 82 0.69 -20.42 -2.37
CA GLU A 82 -0.27 -21.38 -1.87
C GLU A 82 -1.52 -20.65 -1.35
N PRO A 83 -2.73 -21.19 -1.53
CA PRO A 83 -3.93 -20.58 -0.96
C PRO A 83 -3.82 -20.43 0.56
N LEU A 84 -4.29 -19.29 1.08
CA LEU A 84 -4.34 -19.06 2.52
C LEU A 84 -5.41 -19.95 3.16
N LYS A 85 -5.05 -20.64 4.23
CA LYS A 85 -5.97 -21.46 5.03
C LYS A 85 -6.16 -20.85 6.42
N ASN A 86 -5.27 -19.98 6.86
CA ASN A 86 -5.28 -19.36 8.18
C ASN A 86 -4.80 -17.91 8.06
N PHE A 87 -5.08 -17.11 9.07
CA PHE A 87 -4.39 -15.83 9.22
C PHE A 87 -2.89 -16.10 9.40
N ILE A 88 -2.07 -15.18 8.93
CA ILE A 88 -0.62 -15.27 9.10
C ILE A 88 -0.15 -14.11 9.98
N LEU A 89 0.94 -14.35 10.70
CA LEU A 89 1.59 -13.29 11.47
C LEU A 89 2.36 -12.38 10.51
N PRO A 90 2.26 -11.05 10.68
CA PRO A 90 3.05 -10.15 9.85
C PRO A 90 4.53 -10.27 10.18
N GLY A 91 5.36 -10.48 9.18
CA GLY A 91 6.81 -10.64 9.38
C GLY A 91 7.42 -11.58 8.37
N GLY A 92 8.56 -12.13 8.73
CA GLY A 92 9.34 -13.01 7.87
C GLY A 92 10.62 -12.34 7.41
N SER A 93 10.88 -12.30 6.10
CA SER A 93 12.01 -11.56 5.57
C SER A 93 11.88 -10.06 5.89
N LEU A 94 12.99 -9.34 5.86
CA LEU A 94 12.95 -7.90 6.10
C LEU A 94 12.03 -7.21 5.10
N ALA A 95 12.11 -7.57 3.83
CA ALA A 95 11.24 -7.01 2.80
C ALA A 95 9.76 -7.26 3.13
N ALA A 96 9.41 -8.49 3.49
CA ALA A 96 8.03 -8.84 3.85
C ALA A 96 7.56 -8.07 5.07
N ALA A 97 8.39 -7.97 6.10
CA ALA A 97 8.07 -7.23 7.31
C ALA A 97 7.77 -5.77 7.01
N GLN A 98 8.58 -5.13 6.16
CA GLN A 98 8.36 -3.73 5.77
C GLN A 98 7.09 -3.57 4.93
N LEU A 99 6.80 -4.52 4.05
CA LEU A 99 5.55 -4.49 3.27
C LEU A 99 4.33 -4.65 4.16
N HIS A 100 4.41 -5.46 5.21
CA HIS A 100 3.34 -5.57 6.20
C HIS A 100 3.13 -4.26 6.98
N VAL A 101 4.21 -3.56 7.33
CA VAL A 101 4.10 -2.24 7.96
C VAL A 101 3.40 -1.26 7.01
N ALA A 102 3.83 -1.21 5.76
CA ALA A 102 3.21 -0.35 4.75
C ALA A 102 1.71 -0.68 4.59
N ARG A 103 1.36 -1.97 4.58
CA ARG A 103 -0.04 -2.41 4.51
C ARG A 103 -0.87 -1.84 5.67
N ALA A 104 -0.36 -1.94 6.89
CA ALA A 104 -1.07 -1.46 8.07
C ALA A 104 -1.26 0.06 8.03
N VAL A 105 -0.23 0.80 7.62
CA VAL A 105 -0.31 2.25 7.47
C VAL A 105 -1.27 2.63 6.33
N CYS A 106 -1.27 1.86 5.24
CA CYS A 106 -2.21 2.05 4.13
C CYS A 106 -3.66 1.95 4.59
N ARG A 107 -3.98 0.98 5.44
CA ARG A 107 -5.33 0.83 6.00
C ARG A 107 -5.71 2.02 6.88
N ARG A 108 -4.78 2.57 7.64
CA ARG A 108 -5.03 3.77 8.43
C ARG A 108 -5.24 4.98 7.50
N ALA A 109 -4.44 5.13 6.45
CA ALA A 109 -4.62 6.19 5.48
C ALA A 109 -6.00 6.10 4.82
N GLU A 110 -6.43 4.92 4.44
CA GLU A 110 -7.77 4.70 3.86
C GLU A 110 -8.86 5.20 4.81
N ARG A 111 -8.79 4.83 6.09
CA ARG A 111 -9.79 5.27 7.08
C ARG A 111 -9.83 6.80 7.20
N LEU A 112 -8.68 7.44 7.16
CA LEU A 112 -8.60 8.91 7.29
C LEU A 112 -9.15 9.62 6.06
N VAL A 113 -8.91 9.06 4.87
CA VAL A 113 -9.47 9.64 3.63
C VAL A 113 -10.99 9.42 3.57
N VAL A 114 -11.48 8.25 4.00
CA VAL A 114 -12.92 8.00 4.10
C VAL A 114 -13.59 9.07 4.98
N ALA A 115 -12.97 9.41 6.11
CA ALA A 115 -13.53 10.41 7.03
C ALA A 115 -13.62 11.81 6.43
N LEU A 116 -12.81 12.11 5.40
CA LEU A 116 -12.87 13.40 4.70
C LEU A 116 -14.04 13.51 3.73
N GLN A 117 -14.68 12.38 3.40
CA GLN A 117 -15.75 12.34 2.39
C GLN A 117 -15.29 12.90 1.04
N ASP A 118 -14.03 12.67 0.70
CA ASP A 118 -13.47 13.06 -0.58
C ASP A 118 -14.09 12.22 -1.69
N ASP A 119 -14.53 12.86 -2.77
CA ASP A 119 -15.23 12.19 -3.87
C ASP A 119 -14.30 11.65 -4.97
N SER A 120 -12.99 11.78 -4.77
CA SER A 120 -12.02 11.17 -5.67
C SER A 120 -11.95 9.65 -5.44
N ASN A 121 -11.27 8.96 -6.33
CA ASN A 121 -11.12 7.50 -6.20
C ASN A 121 -9.92 7.08 -5.34
N ILE A 122 -9.40 7.98 -4.49
CA ILE A 122 -8.26 7.68 -3.62
C ILE A 122 -8.58 6.53 -2.66
N VAL A 123 -9.80 6.51 -2.09
CA VAL A 123 -10.21 5.43 -1.18
C VAL A 123 -10.14 4.07 -1.88
N THR A 124 -10.66 3.97 -3.11
CA THR A 124 -10.61 2.73 -3.88
C THR A 124 -9.18 2.31 -4.16
N TYR A 125 -8.33 3.26 -4.52
CA TYR A 125 -6.92 3.00 -4.76
C TYR A 125 -6.23 2.47 -3.49
N LEU A 126 -6.42 3.14 -2.35
CA LEU A 126 -5.81 2.72 -1.09
C LEU A 126 -6.30 1.34 -0.65
N ASN A 127 -7.58 1.04 -0.90
CA ASN A 127 -8.14 -0.28 -0.59
C ASN A 127 -7.43 -1.37 -1.41
N ARG A 128 -7.30 -1.16 -2.73
CA ARG A 128 -6.59 -2.10 -3.59
C ARG A 128 -5.10 -2.19 -3.25
N LEU A 129 -4.50 -1.07 -2.90
CA LEU A 129 -3.09 -1.04 -2.51
C LEU A 129 -2.84 -1.84 -1.24
N SER A 130 -3.73 -1.77 -0.24
CA SER A 130 -3.55 -2.55 0.98
C SER A 130 -3.57 -4.06 0.68
N ASP A 131 -4.45 -4.51 -0.21
CA ASP A 131 -4.48 -5.90 -0.65
C ASP A 131 -3.22 -6.27 -1.42
N TYR A 132 -2.77 -5.39 -2.31
CA TYR A 132 -1.52 -5.58 -3.04
C TYR A 132 -0.33 -5.76 -2.08
N LEU A 133 -0.24 -4.90 -1.07
CA LEU A 133 0.88 -4.94 -0.12
C LEU A 133 0.85 -6.22 0.73
N PHE A 134 -0.33 -6.70 1.08
CA PHE A 134 -0.45 -7.97 1.80
C PHE A 134 0.08 -9.14 0.94
N VAL A 135 -0.36 -9.21 -0.30
CA VAL A 135 0.08 -10.27 -1.22
C VAL A 135 1.57 -10.11 -1.53
N ALA A 136 2.04 -8.87 -1.70
CA ALA A 136 3.45 -8.59 -1.94
C ALA A 136 4.34 -9.05 -0.78
N ALA A 137 3.87 -8.91 0.47
CA ALA A 137 4.61 -9.40 1.63
C ALA A 137 4.77 -10.92 1.60
N ARG A 138 3.69 -11.64 1.27
CA ARG A 138 3.76 -13.10 1.10
C ARG A 138 4.67 -13.49 -0.05
N PHE A 139 4.57 -12.76 -1.16
CA PHE A 139 5.39 -12.96 -2.33
C PHE A 139 6.89 -12.75 -2.01
N ALA A 140 7.21 -11.71 -1.23
CA ALA A 140 8.57 -11.44 -0.79
C ALA A 140 9.10 -12.62 0.05
N ASN A 141 8.31 -13.14 0.98
CA ASN A 141 8.71 -14.31 1.76
C ASN A 141 8.96 -15.51 0.86
N ARG A 142 8.09 -15.76 -0.11
CA ARG A 142 8.28 -16.84 -1.07
C ARG A 142 9.59 -16.70 -1.84
N LYS A 143 9.87 -15.51 -2.35
CA LYS A 143 11.09 -15.24 -3.12
C LYS A 143 12.36 -15.33 -2.27
N HIS A 144 12.26 -15.08 -0.97
CA HIS A 144 13.39 -15.18 -0.04
C HIS A 144 13.49 -16.55 0.64
N GLY A 145 12.61 -17.48 0.31
CA GLY A 145 12.62 -18.82 0.91
C GLY A 145 12.23 -18.82 2.38
N VAL A 146 11.46 -17.82 2.83
CA VAL A 146 10.99 -17.70 4.20
C VAL A 146 9.51 -18.08 4.23
N PRO A 147 9.08 -19.08 5.01
CA PRO A 147 7.66 -19.43 5.07
C PRO A 147 6.84 -18.40 5.84
N ASP A 148 5.59 -18.21 5.44
CA ASP A 148 4.64 -17.48 6.25
C ASP A 148 4.35 -18.27 7.52
N VAL A 149 4.13 -17.57 8.64
CA VAL A 149 3.85 -18.20 9.94
C VAL A 149 2.35 -18.13 10.19
N PRO A 150 1.63 -19.26 10.17
CA PRO A 150 0.20 -19.24 10.44
C PRO A 150 -0.08 -18.85 11.89
N TRP A 151 -1.14 -18.06 12.08
CA TRP A 151 -1.64 -17.80 13.41
C TRP A 151 -2.57 -18.95 13.82
N SER A 152 -2.42 -19.42 15.06
CA SER A 152 -3.33 -20.41 15.62
C SER A 152 -3.85 -19.89 16.96
N SER A 153 -5.18 -19.97 17.16
CA SER A 153 -5.74 -19.63 18.46
C SER A 153 -5.43 -20.75 19.46
N ARG A 154 -5.14 -20.34 20.69
CA ARG A 154 -4.90 -21.27 21.80
C ARG A 154 -6.18 -21.53 22.56
#